data_0effcd7a2dfba2cd83c41784d6329ea1
#
_entry.id   0effcd7a2dfba2cd83c41784d6329ea1
#
_cell.length_a   1.000
_cell.length_b   1.000
_cell.length_c   1.000
_cell.angle_alpha   90.00
_cell.angle_beta   90.00
_cell.angle_gamma   90.00
#
_symmetry.space_group_name_H-M   'P 1'
#
loop_
_entity.id
_entity.type
_entity.pdbx_description
1 polymer ?
#
loop_
_entity_poly.entity_id
_entity_poly.type
_entity_poly.pdbx_seq_one_letter_code
_entity_poly.pdbx_strand_id
1 'polypeptide(L)'
;DGKLFATLDSTIRRVMLPASGEAVIADTVGFIQDLPHELIEAFKSTLEETRQANVLLHVVDASDPNSRDKIEQVEEIIEQIDAEEIPRIIVMNKIDGINDFQPRIDKDNEGNIYRVWLSAHTGEGIDLLYEALSQSLSGMMTFASIKLDVQSAYIRSEIHRVGFIKKEIMNEFGQWLLEINVTSHYLERLLDKQGVSLLWKQNSQQSQTA
;
A
#
# COMPACT_ATOMS: atom_id res chain seq x y z
N ASP A 1 -16.86 5.58 24.73
CA ASP A 1 -17.49 6.36 23.66
C ASP A 1 -16.71 6.09 22.36
N GLY A 2 -17.03 4.96 21.69
CA GLY A 2 -16.50 4.65 20.38
C GLY A 2 -17.09 5.64 19.36
N LYS A 3 -16.27 6.48 18.77
CA LYS A 3 -16.69 7.24 17.59
C LYS A 3 -16.85 6.24 16.45
N LEU A 4 -18.07 5.93 16.07
CA LEU A 4 -18.40 5.33 14.79
C LEU A 4 -17.86 6.29 13.71
N PHE A 5 -16.99 5.81 12.81
CA PHE A 5 -16.31 6.60 11.78
C PHE A 5 -15.29 7.61 12.32
N ALA A 6 -14.10 7.13 12.67
CA ALA A 6 -12.99 8.01 13.04
C ALA A 6 -12.42 8.75 11.82
N THR A 7 -12.54 8.21 10.63
CA THR A 7 -12.04 8.77 9.36
C THR A 7 -13.15 8.72 8.31
N LEU A 8 -13.60 9.89 7.84
CA LEU A 8 -14.58 10.02 6.75
C LEU A 8 -13.90 10.30 5.41
N ASP A 9 -12.71 10.91 5.44
CA ASP A 9 -11.88 11.21 4.27
C ASP A 9 -10.56 10.45 4.39
N SER A 10 -10.15 9.75 3.32
CA SER A 10 -8.88 9.02 3.30
C SER A 10 -7.70 9.97 3.49
N THR A 11 -6.87 9.71 4.50
CA THR A 11 -5.66 10.47 4.75
C THR A 11 -4.48 9.80 4.05
N ILE A 12 -3.86 10.49 3.11
CA ILE A 12 -2.69 10.02 2.37
C ILE A 12 -1.42 10.56 3.01
N ARG A 13 -0.46 9.68 3.34
CA ARG A 13 0.85 10.03 3.89
C ARG A 13 1.96 9.35 3.10
N ARG A 14 3.06 10.10 2.87
CA ARG A 14 4.28 9.59 2.26
C ARG A 14 5.24 9.14 3.36
N VAL A 15 5.88 8.00 3.13
CA VAL A 15 6.92 7.44 4.00
C VAL A 15 8.11 7.01 3.16
N MET A 16 9.30 7.11 3.74
CA MET A 16 10.52 6.60 3.13
C MET A 16 10.80 5.20 3.68
N LEU A 17 10.80 4.22 2.79
CA LEU A 17 11.13 2.84 3.11
C LEU A 17 12.63 2.58 2.87
N PRO A 18 13.30 1.81 3.74
CA PRO A 18 14.76 1.65 3.70
C PRO A 18 15.32 1.15 2.37
N ALA A 19 14.65 0.19 1.71
CA ALA A 19 15.13 -0.44 0.48
C ALA A 19 14.31 -0.10 -0.76
N SER A 20 13.01 0.24 -0.59
CA SER A 20 12.07 0.43 -1.70
C SER A 20 11.87 1.91 -2.07
N GLY A 21 12.45 2.83 -1.30
CA GLY A 21 12.30 4.26 -1.51
C GLY A 21 10.99 4.81 -0.97
N GLU A 22 10.38 5.77 -1.68
CA GLU A 22 9.15 6.42 -1.23
C GLU A 22 7.93 5.50 -1.43
N ALA A 23 7.08 5.41 -0.40
CA ALA A 23 5.79 4.72 -0.44
C ALA A 23 4.67 5.66 0.04
N VAL A 24 3.46 5.36 -0.36
CA VAL A 24 2.24 6.09 0.03
C VAL A 24 1.38 5.18 0.88
N ILE A 25 1.06 5.63 2.08
CA ILE A 25 0.11 4.95 2.98
C ILE A 25 -1.19 5.75 2.94
N ALA A 26 -2.28 5.08 2.59
CA ALA A 26 -3.63 5.62 2.67
C ALA A 26 -4.33 5.03 3.90
N ASP A 27 -4.87 5.91 4.75
CA ASP A 27 -5.76 5.50 5.83
C ASP A 27 -7.17 5.35 5.27
N THR A 28 -7.75 4.16 5.44
CA THR A 28 -9.11 3.87 4.99
C THR A 28 -10.10 3.99 6.14
N VAL A 29 -11.38 4.01 5.85
CA VAL A 29 -12.42 3.95 6.88
C VAL A 29 -12.27 2.63 7.64
N GLY A 30 -12.22 2.71 8.98
CA GLY A 30 -12.10 1.52 9.84
C GLY A 30 -13.26 0.55 9.62
N PHE A 31 -12.95 -0.74 9.48
CA PHE A 31 -13.97 -1.78 9.46
C PHE A 31 -14.67 -1.83 10.82
N ILE A 32 -15.97 -1.59 10.83
CA ILE A 32 -16.79 -1.63 12.02
C ILE A 32 -17.34 -3.04 12.16
N GLN A 33 -17.26 -3.56 13.37
CA GLN A 33 -17.93 -4.81 13.76
C GLN A 33 -19.42 -4.71 13.41
N ASP A 34 -19.99 -5.70 12.74
CA ASP A 34 -21.38 -5.74 12.28
C ASP A 34 -21.76 -4.68 11.22
N LEU A 35 -20.91 -4.48 10.18
CA LEU A 35 -21.31 -3.70 9.02
C LEU A 35 -22.56 -4.31 8.35
N PRO A 36 -23.70 -3.63 8.34
CA PRO A 36 -24.86 -4.08 7.57
C PRO A 36 -24.48 -4.20 6.09
N HIS A 37 -24.96 -5.25 5.41
CA HIS A 37 -24.70 -5.46 3.98
C HIS A 37 -25.03 -4.22 3.09
N GLU A 38 -26.00 -3.41 3.51
CA GLU A 38 -26.36 -2.14 2.85
C GLU A 38 -25.25 -1.09 2.90
N LEU A 39 -24.42 -1.10 3.97
CA LEU A 39 -23.28 -0.20 4.09
C LEU A 39 -22.06 -0.68 3.29
N ILE A 40 -21.90 -1.96 3.03
CA ILE A 40 -20.85 -2.48 2.14
C ILE A 40 -21.00 -1.87 0.73
N GLU A 41 -22.24 -1.74 0.23
CA GLU A 41 -22.50 -1.07 -1.04
C GLU A 41 -22.18 0.44 -1.02
N ALA A 42 -22.46 1.13 0.08
CA ALA A 42 -22.12 2.54 0.25
C ALA A 42 -20.59 2.77 0.36
N PHE A 43 -19.85 1.77 0.88
CA PHE A 43 -18.39 1.81 0.99
C PHE A 43 -17.65 1.30 -0.25
N LYS A 44 -18.36 0.81 -1.28
CA LYS A 44 -17.71 0.29 -2.51
C LYS A 44 -16.71 1.27 -3.12
N SER A 45 -16.98 2.58 -3.11
CA SER A 45 -16.06 3.58 -3.64
C SER A 45 -14.77 3.71 -2.81
N THR A 46 -14.86 3.57 -1.48
CA THR A 46 -13.70 3.60 -0.57
C THR A 46 -12.94 2.27 -0.63
N LEU A 47 -13.65 1.16 -0.81
CA LEU A 47 -13.09 -0.18 -1.01
C LEU A 47 -12.42 -0.33 -2.39
N GLU A 48 -12.82 0.46 -3.40
CA GLU A 48 -12.13 0.53 -4.69
C GLU A 48 -10.67 1.01 -4.55
N GLU A 49 -10.38 1.93 -3.61
CA GLU A 49 -9.01 2.33 -3.29
C GLU A 49 -8.21 1.15 -2.69
N THR A 50 -8.85 0.29 -1.91
CA THR A 50 -8.24 -0.93 -1.34
C THR A 50 -7.82 -1.89 -2.45
N ARG A 51 -8.65 -2.10 -3.46
CA ARG A 51 -8.34 -2.95 -4.64
C ARG A 51 -7.17 -2.44 -5.48
N GLN A 52 -6.83 -1.16 -5.34
CA GLN A 52 -5.71 -0.53 -6.05
C GLN A 52 -4.41 -0.55 -5.24
N ALA A 53 -4.44 -1.00 -4.00
CA ALA A 53 -3.26 -1.09 -3.16
C ALA A 53 -2.28 -2.16 -3.67
N ASN A 54 -0.99 -1.93 -3.42
CA ASN A 54 0.05 -2.93 -3.71
C ASN A 54 0.24 -3.89 -2.53
N VAL A 55 -0.03 -3.43 -1.32
CA VAL A 55 0.03 -4.19 -0.06
C VAL A 55 -1.07 -3.66 0.86
N LEU A 56 -1.80 -4.53 1.51
CA LEU A 56 -2.76 -4.19 2.55
C LEU A 56 -2.14 -4.31 3.93
N LEU A 57 -2.33 -3.30 4.77
CA LEU A 57 -1.99 -3.34 6.19
C LEU A 57 -3.27 -3.59 7.00
N HIS A 58 -3.41 -4.81 7.50
CA HIS A 58 -4.51 -5.17 8.39
C HIS A 58 -4.12 -4.89 9.85
N VAL A 59 -4.55 -3.74 10.39
CA VAL A 59 -4.18 -3.32 11.74
C VAL A 59 -5.15 -3.89 12.76
N VAL A 60 -4.61 -4.60 13.75
CA VAL A 60 -5.36 -5.33 14.79
C VAL A 60 -4.86 -4.91 16.16
N ASP A 61 -5.75 -4.77 17.13
CA ASP A 61 -5.38 -4.56 18.53
C ASP A 61 -4.87 -5.87 19.12
N ALA A 62 -3.57 -5.97 19.39
CA ALA A 62 -2.93 -7.16 19.92
C ALA A 62 -3.34 -7.49 21.37
N SER A 63 -3.82 -6.49 22.11
CA SER A 63 -4.30 -6.66 23.50
C SER A 63 -5.75 -7.16 23.59
N ASP A 64 -6.47 -7.17 22.46
CA ASP A 64 -7.85 -7.65 22.41
C ASP A 64 -7.90 -9.18 22.39
N PRO A 65 -8.57 -9.83 23.36
CA PRO A 65 -8.71 -11.28 23.40
C PRO A 65 -9.46 -11.86 22.18
N ASN A 66 -10.28 -11.05 21.48
CA ASN A 66 -11.01 -11.42 20.28
C ASN A 66 -10.27 -11.03 18.99
N SER A 67 -8.98 -10.70 19.07
CA SER A 67 -8.19 -10.26 17.90
C SER A 67 -8.21 -11.26 16.76
N ARG A 68 -8.25 -12.56 17.05
CA ARG A 68 -8.31 -13.63 16.04
C ARG A 68 -9.61 -13.61 15.24
N ASP A 69 -10.74 -13.52 15.92
CA ASP A 69 -12.06 -13.48 15.28
C ASP A 69 -12.20 -12.25 14.38
N LYS A 70 -11.62 -11.11 14.81
CA LYS A 70 -11.58 -9.88 14.02
C LYS A 70 -10.71 -10.00 12.77
N ILE A 71 -9.62 -10.76 12.83
CA ILE A 71 -8.80 -11.06 11.66
C ILE A 71 -9.64 -11.87 10.64
N GLU A 72 -10.31 -12.92 11.08
CA GLU A 72 -11.13 -13.77 10.22
C GLU A 72 -12.26 -12.97 9.56
N GLN A 73 -12.96 -12.09 10.31
CA GLN A 73 -14.02 -11.22 9.75
C GLN A 73 -13.52 -10.29 8.66
N VAL A 74 -12.31 -9.71 8.81
CA VAL A 74 -11.75 -8.83 7.79
C VAL A 74 -11.33 -9.61 6.55
N GLU A 75 -10.82 -10.85 6.71
CA GLU A 75 -10.52 -11.73 5.57
C GLU A 75 -11.77 -12.02 4.73
N GLU A 76 -12.91 -12.30 5.36
CA GLU A 76 -14.19 -12.49 4.66
C GLU A 76 -14.60 -11.25 3.85
N ILE A 77 -14.34 -10.04 4.38
CA ILE A 77 -14.66 -8.80 3.66
C ILE A 77 -13.69 -8.59 2.48
N ILE A 78 -12.40 -8.90 2.65
CA ILE A 78 -11.40 -8.81 1.59
C ILE A 78 -11.78 -9.73 0.41
N GLU A 79 -12.28 -10.93 0.68
CA GLU A 79 -12.82 -11.84 -0.34
C GLU A 79 -14.06 -11.25 -1.02
N GLN A 80 -15.01 -10.66 -0.27
CA GLN A 80 -16.22 -10.06 -0.83
C GLN A 80 -15.96 -8.88 -1.77
N ILE A 81 -14.79 -8.22 -1.63
CA ILE A 81 -14.39 -7.11 -2.49
C ILE A 81 -13.40 -7.53 -3.58
N ASP A 82 -13.19 -8.81 -3.84
CA ASP A 82 -12.24 -9.36 -4.81
C ASP A 82 -10.80 -8.81 -4.62
N ALA A 83 -10.33 -8.74 -3.37
CA ALA A 83 -9.00 -8.21 -3.02
C ALA A 83 -8.08 -9.26 -2.37
N GLU A 84 -8.43 -10.54 -2.43
CA GLU A 84 -7.69 -11.66 -1.84
C GLU A 84 -6.30 -11.85 -2.42
N GLU A 85 -6.11 -11.50 -3.68
CA GLU A 85 -4.81 -11.60 -4.38
C GLU A 85 -3.81 -10.51 -3.96
N ILE A 86 -4.26 -9.46 -3.23
CA ILE A 86 -3.37 -8.40 -2.79
C ILE A 86 -2.59 -8.88 -1.57
N PRO A 87 -1.24 -8.80 -1.59
CA PRO A 87 -0.41 -9.17 -0.44
C PRO A 87 -0.82 -8.42 0.82
N ARG A 88 -0.85 -9.13 1.94
CA ARG A 88 -1.29 -8.57 3.24
C ARG A 88 -0.23 -8.74 4.30
N ILE A 89 -0.10 -7.70 5.15
CA ILE A 89 0.67 -7.76 6.38
C ILE A 89 -0.27 -7.48 7.55
N ILE A 90 -0.40 -8.42 8.48
CA ILE A 90 -1.15 -8.21 9.71
C ILE A 90 -0.27 -7.41 10.66
N VAL A 91 -0.75 -6.24 11.09
CA VAL A 91 -0.06 -5.36 12.03
C VAL A 91 -0.73 -5.50 13.40
N MET A 92 -0.12 -6.30 14.26
CA MET A 92 -0.53 -6.48 15.65
C MET A 92 -0.07 -5.26 16.46
N ASN A 93 -0.95 -4.28 16.58
CA ASN A 93 -0.66 -3.01 17.26
C ASN A 93 -0.98 -3.06 18.74
N LYS A 94 -0.51 -2.10 19.52
CA LYS A 94 -0.71 -1.93 20.96
C LYS A 94 -0.06 -3.02 21.80
N ILE A 95 1.11 -3.50 21.41
CA ILE A 95 1.90 -4.46 22.21
C ILE A 95 2.29 -3.88 23.58
N ASP A 96 2.32 -2.56 23.72
CA ASP A 96 2.51 -1.85 25.01
C ASP A 96 1.44 -2.17 26.05
N GLY A 97 0.27 -2.70 25.63
CA GLY A 97 -0.76 -3.24 26.52
C GLY A 97 -0.54 -4.69 26.98
N ILE A 98 0.52 -5.36 26.51
CA ILE A 98 0.83 -6.76 26.81
C ILE A 98 2.12 -6.79 27.63
N ASN A 99 2.07 -7.39 28.84
CA ASN A 99 3.22 -7.48 29.71
C ASN A 99 4.39 -8.22 29.05
N ASP A 100 5.59 -7.64 29.14
CA ASP A 100 6.88 -8.21 28.67
C ASP A 100 6.90 -8.64 27.19
N PHE A 101 6.04 -8.05 26.36
CA PHE A 101 6.00 -8.35 24.92
C PHE A 101 7.01 -7.50 24.17
N GLN A 102 7.76 -8.13 23.25
CA GLN A 102 8.76 -7.45 22.43
C GLN A 102 8.28 -7.34 20.97
N PRO A 103 8.59 -6.23 20.26
CA PRO A 103 8.35 -6.12 18.83
C PRO A 103 9.02 -7.26 18.06
N ARG A 104 8.34 -7.78 17.05
CA ARG A 104 8.90 -8.85 16.20
C ARG A 104 8.18 -8.94 14.86
N ILE A 105 8.80 -9.70 13.97
CA ILE A 105 8.27 -10.12 12.67
C ILE A 105 7.99 -11.62 12.71
N ASP A 106 6.83 -12.04 12.23
CA ASP A 106 6.50 -13.44 11.98
C ASP A 106 6.58 -13.69 10.46
N LYS A 107 7.24 -14.80 10.05
CA LYS A 107 7.45 -15.21 8.66
C LYS A 107 6.79 -16.56 8.40
N ASP A 108 6.34 -16.76 7.17
CA ASP A 108 5.87 -18.05 6.69
C ASP A 108 7.04 -19.02 6.39
N ASN A 109 6.72 -20.23 5.93
CA ASN A 109 7.71 -21.27 5.60
C ASN A 109 8.60 -20.91 4.41
N GLU A 110 8.19 -19.92 3.59
CA GLU A 110 8.92 -19.42 2.42
C GLU A 110 9.79 -18.22 2.78
N GLY A 111 9.67 -17.69 4.01
CA GLY A 111 10.42 -16.54 4.51
C GLY A 111 9.73 -15.20 4.25
N ASN A 112 8.49 -15.19 3.72
CA ASN A 112 7.73 -13.97 3.52
C ASN A 112 7.17 -13.46 4.85
N ILE A 113 7.24 -12.16 5.06
CA ILE A 113 6.68 -11.52 6.25
C ILE A 113 5.16 -11.41 6.09
N TYR A 114 4.42 -12.04 7.00
CA TYR A 114 2.95 -11.95 7.02
C TYR A 114 2.40 -11.22 8.24
N ARG A 115 3.24 -11.00 9.29
CA ARG A 115 2.79 -10.32 10.52
C ARG A 115 3.91 -9.52 11.16
N VAL A 116 3.56 -8.34 11.68
CA VAL A 116 4.46 -7.47 12.45
C VAL A 116 3.78 -7.09 13.76
N TRP A 117 4.53 -7.16 14.86
CA TRP A 117 4.09 -6.77 16.19
C TRP A 117 4.76 -5.47 16.60
N LEU A 118 3.95 -4.45 16.94
CA LEU A 118 4.44 -3.11 17.23
C LEU A 118 3.53 -2.34 18.18
N SER A 119 4.00 -1.21 18.67
CA SER A 119 3.17 -0.20 19.30
C SER A 119 3.29 1.13 18.54
N ALA A 120 2.22 1.55 17.90
CA ALA A 120 2.16 2.88 17.29
C ALA A 120 2.17 4.01 18.33
N HIS A 121 1.81 3.70 19.59
CA HIS A 121 1.81 4.65 20.70
C HIS A 121 3.23 4.97 21.19
N THR A 122 4.04 3.93 21.41
CA THR A 122 5.44 4.09 21.88
C THR A 122 6.44 4.24 20.73
N GLY A 123 6.06 3.86 19.51
CA GLY A 123 6.95 3.81 18.34
C GLY A 123 7.77 2.52 18.23
N GLU A 124 7.67 1.62 19.20
CA GLU A 124 8.41 0.34 19.19
C GLU A 124 7.95 -0.57 18.05
N GLY A 125 8.88 -1.06 17.23
CA GLY A 125 8.63 -1.96 16.11
C GLY A 125 8.12 -1.27 14.83
N ILE A 126 8.09 0.06 14.76
CA ILE A 126 7.75 0.79 13.51
C ILE A 126 8.82 0.55 12.43
N ASP A 127 10.07 0.43 12.81
CA ASP A 127 11.18 0.05 11.93
C ASP A 127 10.96 -1.33 11.29
N LEU A 128 10.44 -2.29 12.05
CA LEU A 128 10.09 -3.63 11.56
C LEU A 128 8.93 -3.58 10.54
N LEU A 129 7.96 -2.68 10.73
CA LEU A 129 6.91 -2.46 9.74
C LEU A 129 7.48 -1.90 8.43
N TYR A 130 8.42 -0.97 8.49
CA TYR A 130 9.09 -0.44 7.30
C TYR A 130 9.95 -1.50 6.60
N GLU A 131 10.60 -2.39 7.35
CA GLU A 131 11.30 -3.55 6.79
C GLU A 131 10.32 -4.47 6.04
N ALA A 132 9.20 -4.82 6.67
CA ALA A 132 8.17 -5.68 6.08
C ALA A 132 7.59 -5.09 4.79
N LEU A 133 7.26 -3.80 4.80
CA LEU A 133 6.78 -3.07 3.61
C LEU A 133 7.85 -3.05 2.52
N SER A 134 9.12 -2.77 2.87
CA SER A 134 10.23 -2.79 1.92
C SER A 134 10.39 -4.15 1.26
N GLN A 135 10.31 -5.24 2.01
CA GLN A 135 10.41 -6.59 1.47
C GLN A 135 9.24 -6.89 0.54
N SER A 136 8.00 -6.62 0.95
CA SER A 136 6.81 -6.89 0.15
C SER A 136 6.77 -6.08 -1.16
N LEU A 137 7.26 -4.84 -1.15
CA LEU A 137 7.23 -3.97 -2.32
C LEU A 137 8.45 -4.16 -3.24
N SER A 138 9.60 -4.62 -2.74
CA SER A 138 10.85 -4.69 -3.52
C SER A 138 10.73 -5.58 -4.75
N GLY A 139 10.04 -6.71 -4.65
CA GLY A 139 9.80 -7.63 -5.76
C GLY A 139 8.80 -7.12 -6.82
N MET A 140 8.06 -6.07 -6.50
CA MET A 140 7.01 -5.51 -7.35
C MET A 140 7.45 -4.25 -8.10
N MET A 141 8.58 -3.64 -7.71
CA MET A 141 9.01 -2.35 -8.25
C MET A 141 9.63 -2.49 -9.64
N THR A 142 9.28 -1.56 -10.51
CA THR A 142 9.78 -1.44 -11.88
C THR A 142 10.23 -0.01 -12.13
N PHE A 143 11.44 0.15 -12.63
CA PHE A 143 11.90 1.41 -13.21
C PHE A 143 11.41 1.50 -14.63
N ALA A 144 10.78 2.61 -14.99
CA ALA A 144 10.31 2.83 -16.36
C ALA A 144 10.50 4.29 -16.78
N SER A 145 10.71 4.49 -18.07
CA SER A 145 10.55 5.79 -18.70
C SER A 145 9.30 5.75 -19.56
N ILE A 146 8.42 6.71 -19.32
CA ILE A 146 7.18 6.87 -20.07
C ILE A 146 7.12 8.26 -20.72
N LYS A 147 6.36 8.32 -21.79
CA LYS A 147 6.03 9.57 -22.47
C LYS A 147 4.54 9.85 -22.28
N LEU A 148 4.19 11.07 -21.90
CA LEU A 148 2.82 11.55 -21.82
C LEU A 148 2.57 12.59 -22.91
N ASP A 149 1.49 12.45 -23.65
CA ASP A 149 1.05 13.45 -24.58
C ASP A 149 0.52 14.71 -23.87
N VAL A 150 0.51 15.84 -24.58
CA VAL A 150 0.10 17.15 -24.02
C VAL A 150 -1.26 17.10 -23.36
N GLN A 151 -2.21 16.34 -23.93
CA GLN A 151 -3.57 16.21 -23.42
C GLN A 151 -3.66 15.34 -22.14
N SER A 152 -2.59 14.59 -21.83
CA SER A 152 -2.53 13.66 -20.70
C SER A 152 -1.83 14.25 -19.46
N ALA A 153 -1.73 15.58 -19.37
CA ALA A 153 -1.09 16.28 -18.26
C ALA A 153 -1.73 15.95 -16.88
N TYR A 154 -3.01 15.58 -16.85
CA TYR A 154 -3.68 15.13 -15.62
C TYR A 154 -3.05 13.84 -15.06
N ILE A 155 -2.56 12.92 -15.91
CA ILE A 155 -1.87 11.69 -15.50
C ILE A 155 -0.55 12.03 -14.77
N ARG A 156 0.17 13.07 -15.23
CA ARG A 156 1.36 13.58 -14.54
C ARG A 156 1.02 13.98 -13.09
N SER A 157 -0.08 14.71 -12.90
CA SER A 157 -0.53 15.12 -11.56
C SER A 157 -0.91 13.91 -10.69
N GLU A 158 -1.52 12.88 -11.27
CA GLU A 158 -1.82 11.63 -10.60
C GLU A 158 -0.54 10.92 -10.16
N ILE A 159 0.46 10.80 -11.04
CA ILE A 159 1.75 10.17 -10.71
C ILE A 159 2.47 10.98 -9.61
N HIS A 160 2.47 12.32 -9.67
CA HIS A 160 3.02 13.16 -8.61
C HIS A 160 2.34 12.92 -7.24
N ARG A 161 1.05 12.65 -7.23
CA ARG A 161 0.31 12.38 -6.01
C ARG A 161 0.75 11.09 -5.32
N VAL A 162 1.08 10.05 -6.10
CA VAL A 162 1.60 8.77 -5.58
C VAL A 162 3.12 8.75 -5.39
N GLY A 163 3.86 9.79 -5.79
CA GLY A 163 5.22 10.06 -5.34
C GLY A 163 6.37 9.39 -6.10
N PHE A 164 6.16 8.89 -7.30
CA PHE A 164 7.10 7.99 -7.98
C PHE A 164 7.91 8.60 -9.13
N ILE A 165 7.93 9.92 -9.32
CA ILE A 165 8.69 10.56 -10.40
C ILE A 165 10.11 10.86 -9.91
N LYS A 166 11.13 10.23 -10.53
CA LYS A 166 12.54 10.50 -10.29
C LYS A 166 13.06 11.67 -11.14
N LYS A 167 12.59 11.75 -12.38
CA LYS A 167 12.99 12.80 -13.34
C LYS A 167 11.84 13.11 -14.26
N GLU A 168 11.69 14.38 -14.62
CA GLU A 168 10.71 14.81 -15.59
C GLU A 168 11.31 15.90 -16.50
N ILE A 169 11.02 15.80 -17.77
CA ILE A 169 11.48 16.74 -18.79
C ILE A 169 10.33 16.93 -19.79
N MET A 170 10.09 18.16 -20.20
CA MET A 170 9.22 18.46 -21.35
C MET A 170 10.08 18.56 -22.60
N ASN A 171 9.70 17.82 -23.66
CA ASN A 171 10.38 17.93 -24.95
C ASN A 171 9.87 19.13 -25.77
N GLU A 172 10.50 19.39 -26.90
CA GLU A 172 10.15 20.49 -27.85
C GLU A 172 8.73 20.39 -28.45
N PHE A 173 8.10 19.19 -28.35
CA PHE A 173 6.73 18.95 -28.81
C PHE A 173 5.71 19.13 -27.70
N GLY A 174 6.11 19.58 -26.49
CA GLY A 174 5.23 19.77 -25.34
C GLY A 174 4.83 18.48 -24.64
N GLN A 175 5.47 17.35 -24.96
CA GLN A 175 5.22 16.05 -24.32
C GLN A 175 6.11 15.89 -23.09
N TRP A 176 5.59 15.26 -22.03
CA TRP A 176 6.37 14.95 -20.84
C TRP A 176 7.08 13.60 -20.97
N LEU A 177 8.36 13.58 -20.66
CA LEU A 177 9.18 12.38 -20.49
C LEU A 177 9.43 12.19 -19.00
N LEU A 178 8.95 11.09 -18.44
CA LEU A 178 9.00 10.81 -17.01
C LEU A 178 9.81 9.55 -16.76
N GLU A 179 10.79 9.63 -15.86
CA GLU A 179 11.45 8.47 -15.27
C GLU A 179 10.77 8.18 -13.94
N ILE A 180 10.11 7.05 -13.85
CA ILE A 180 9.27 6.64 -12.72
C ILE A 180 9.78 5.34 -12.09
N ASN A 181 9.58 5.22 -10.79
CA ASN A 181 9.76 3.96 -10.05
C ASN A 181 8.40 3.59 -9.46
N VAL A 182 7.77 2.57 -10.01
CA VAL A 182 6.39 2.19 -9.69
C VAL A 182 6.28 0.67 -9.63
N THR A 183 5.20 0.16 -9.08
CA THR A 183 4.93 -1.28 -9.19
C THR A 183 4.58 -1.65 -10.62
N SER A 184 4.89 -2.90 -11.02
CA SER A 184 4.59 -3.41 -12.35
C SER A 184 3.11 -3.28 -12.69
N HIS A 185 2.24 -3.59 -11.74
CA HIS A 185 0.79 -3.45 -11.90
C HIS A 185 0.35 -1.99 -12.14
N TYR A 186 0.90 -1.03 -11.38
CA TYR A 186 0.60 0.38 -11.60
C TYR A 186 1.10 0.86 -12.96
N LEU A 187 2.28 0.40 -13.41
CA LEU A 187 2.81 0.70 -14.74
C LEU A 187 1.86 0.20 -15.84
N GLU A 188 1.38 -1.04 -15.75
CA GLU A 188 0.42 -1.60 -16.72
C GLU A 188 -0.84 -0.74 -16.79
N ARG A 189 -1.43 -0.38 -15.66
CA ARG A 189 -2.59 0.53 -15.61
C ARG A 189 -2.31 1.91 -16.21
N LEU A 190 -1.11 2.45 -16.05
CA LEU A 190 -0.72 3.71 -16.70
C LEU A 190 -0.66 3.56 -18.22
N LEU A 191 -0.13 2.44 -18.71
CA LEU A 191 0.01 2.17 -20.15
C LEU A 191 -1.33 1.94 -20.84
N ASP A 192 -2.36 1.50 -20.12
CA ASP A 192 -3.73 1.37 -20.63
C ASP A 192 -4.42 2.73 -20.82
N LYS A 193 -3.88 3.81 -20.23
CA LYS A 193 -4.44 5.15 -20.37
C LYS A 193 -4.04 5.77 -21.72
N GLN A 194 -5.00 6.44 -22.36
CA GLN A 194 -4.76 7.14 -23.63
C GLN A 194 -3.69 8.23 -23.47
N GLY A 195 -2.75 8.28 -24.40
CA GLY A 195 -1.68 9.27 -24.41
C GLY A 195 -0.48 8.95 -23.53
N VAL A 196 -0.40 7.73 -23.00
CA VAL A 196 0.77 7.19 -22.30
C VAL A 196 1.50 6.21 -23.21
N SER A 197 2.81 6.34 -23.32
CA SER A 197 3.65 5.44 -24.10
C SER A 197 4.88 5.03 -23.29
N LEU A 198 5.18 3.74 -23.29
CA LEU A 198 6.40 3.20 -22.68
C LEU A 198 7.59 3.47 -23.59
N LEU A 199 8.66 4.03 -23.03
CA LEU A 199 9.94 4.19 -23.73
C LEU A 199 10.91 3.04 -23.40
N TRP A 200 11.03 2.72 -22.09
CA TRP A 200 11.77 1.54 -21.62
C TRP A 200 11.29 1.14 -20.22
N LYS A 201 11.54 -0.13 -19.83
CA LYS A 201 11.32 -0.63 -18.46
C LYS A 201 12.47 -1.55 -18.03
N GLN A 202 12.76 -1.57 -16.71
CA GLN A 202 13.72 -2.46 -16.08
C GLN A 202 13.14 -2.92 -14.73
N ASN A 203 13.07 -4.23 -14.53
CA ASN A 203 12.63 -4.79 -13.25
C ASN A 203 13.75 -4.69 -12.21
N SER A 204 13.41 -4.39 -10.96
CA SER A 204 14.35 -4.14 -9.88
C SER A 204 15.21 -5.35 -9.50
N GLN A 205 14.86 -6.56 -9.92
CA GLN A 205 15.63 -7.79 -9.61
C GLN A 205 16.97 -7.93 -10.35
N GLN A 206 17.27 -7.09 -11.34
CA GLN A 206 18.50 -7.21 -12.12
C GLN A 206 19.68 -6.36 -11.62
N SER A 207 19.51 -5.60 -10.52
CA SER A 207 20.56 -4.66 -10.04
C SER A 207 21.45 -5.20 -8.91
N GLN A 208 21.37 -6.49 -8.55
CA GLN A 208 22.19 -7.07 -7.47
C GLN A 208 23.33 -7.98 -7.96
N THR A 209 23.65 -7.98 -9.26
CA THR A 209 24.80 -8.74 -9.79
C THR A 209 25.64 -7.83 -10.69
N ALA A 210 26.38 -6.93 -10.08
CA ALA A 210 27.54 -6.26 -10.68
C ALA A 210 28.49 -5.78 -9.57
#